data_864b9aa99b1f92942d3609aa863886e8
#
_entry.id   864b9aa99b1f92942d3609aa863886e8
#
_cell.length_a   1.000
_cell.length_b   1.000
_cell.length_c   1.000
_cell.angle_alpha   90.00
_cell.angle_beta   90.00
_cell.angle_gamma   90.00
#
_symmetry.space_group_name_H-M   'P 1'
#
loop_
_entity.id
_entity.type
_entity.pdbx_description
1 polymer ?
#
loop_
_entity_poly.entity_id
_entity_poly.type
_entity_poly.pdbx_seq_one_letter_code
_entity_poly.pdbx_strand_id
1 'polypeptide(L)'
;LARLPEFRKQITQSKGSPAYKEIINTDLELSAALKIIETERNLKLVHIMTNGLEGEKANKYYAETKIDIPQGYYESLQDFTYILSPKACYNSRYPILFDIIRRIGIDDKILKSLSNHTAASYLIQNLKAQMIGVSMRDLNPLNDKQKAELSTMPAAYNDMALAMNNDLLKQIEINKKKTGFTVNETGEVSNEDLFPSIISKFRGHTLLVDFWATWCGPCRSANKHILPM
;
A
#
# COMPACT_ATOMS: atom_id res chain seq x y z
N LEU A 1 -21.44 -3.00 -11.87
CA LEU A 1 -20.83 -3.62 -13.05
C LEU A 1 -21.82 -3.80 -14.21
N ALA A 2 -23.06 -4.23 -13.97
CA ALA A 2 -24.06 -4.47 -15.01
C ALA A 2 -24.30 -3.28 -15.97
N ARG A 3 -24.07 -2.04 -15.53
CA ARG A 3 -24.23 -0.83 -16.35
C ARG A 3 -22.95 -0.37 -17.04
N LEU A 4 -21.82 -1.04 -16.84
CA LEU A 4 -20.53 -0.65 -17.42
C LEU A 4 -20.57 -0.60 -18.97
N PRO A 5 -21.13 -1.59 -19.68
CA PRO A 5 -21.25 -1.54 -21.14
C PRO A 5 -22.09 -0.37 -21.64
N GLU A 6 -23.16 -0.02 -20.92
CA GLU A 6 -24.02 1.13 -21.24
C GLU A 6 -23.25 2.46 -21.16
N PHE A 7 -22.49 2.66 -20.04
CA PHE A 7 -21.67 3.85 -19.88
C PHE A 7 -20.58 3.95 -20.95
N ARG A 8 -19.90 2.86 -21.28
CA ARG A 8 -18.91 2.81 -22.37
C ARG A 8 -19.52 3.22 -23.70
N LYS A 9 -20.73 2.73 -24.00
CA LYS A 9 -21.47 3.12 -25.22
C LYS A 9 -21.78 4.62 -25.24
N GLN A 10 -22.25 5.18 -24.13
CA GLN A 10 -22.53 6.61 -24.01
C GLN A 10 -21.27 7.47 -24.20
N ILE A 11 -20.14 7.05 -23.63
CA ILE A 11 -18.84 7.74 -23.79
C ILE A 11 -18.43 7.70 -25.27
N THR A 12 -18.51 6.54 -25.91
CA THR A 12 -18.15 6.37 -27.33
C THR A 12 -18.99 7.28 -28.24
N GLN A 13 -20.28 7.39 -27.97
CA GLN A 13 -21.22 8.21 -28.75
C GLN A 13 -21.16 9.71 -28.41
N SER A 14 -20.48 10.10 -27.32
CA SER A 14 -20.36 11.50 -26.92
C SER A 14 -19.54 12.32 -27.93
N LYS A 15 -19.75 13.64 -27.93
CA LYS A 15 -19.00 14.59 -28.78
C LYS A 15 -17.61 14.93 -28.26
N GLY A 16 -17.15 14.28 -27.17
CA GLY A 16 -15.83 14.52 -26.59
C GLY A 16 -14.70 14.12 -27.52
N SER A 17 -13.54 14.79 -27.38
CA SER A 17 -12.31 14.42 -28.08
C SER A 17 -11.86 13.01 -27.72
N PRO A 18 -11.03 12.33 -28.56
CA PRO A 18 -10.46 11.02 -28.22
C PRO A 18 -9.76 11.00 -26.87
N ALA A 19 -8.97 12.04 -26.56
CA ALA A 19 -8.26 12.15 -25.27
C ALA A 19 -9.25 12.26 -24.08
N TYR A 20 -10.33 13.03 -24.23
CA TYR A 20 -11.37 13.13 -23.21
C TYR A 20 -12.06 11.78 -22.98
N LYS A 21 -12.39 11.07 -24.05
CA LYS A 21 -13.01 9.73 -23.96
C LYS A 21 -12.08 8.73 -23.29
N GLU A 22 -10.77 8.79 -23.56
CA GLU A 22 -9.76 7.95 -22.90
C GLU A 22 -9.72 8.21 -21.40
N ILE A 23 -9.68 9.48 -20.97
CA ILE A 23 -9.70 9.86 -19.56
C ILE A 23 -10.93 9.33 -18.84
N ILE A 24 -12.12 9.52 -19.41
CA ILE A 24 -13.38 9.08 -18.80
C ILE A 24 -13.49 7.55 -18.75
N ASN A 25 -13.07 6.84 -19.79
CA ASN A 25 -13.04 5.38 -19.76
C ASN A 25 -12.03 4.86 -18.73
N THR A 26 -10.87 5.49 -18.59
CA THR A 26 -9.90 5.15 -17.56
C THR A 26 -10.49 5.35 -16.15
N ASP A 27 -11.15 6.46 -15.89
CA ASP A 27 -11.82 6.74 -14.61
C ASP A 27 -12.94 5.74 -14.31
N LEU A 28 -13.71 5.40 -15.31
CA LEU A 28 -14.79 4.41 -15.21
C LEU A 28 -14.24 3.02 -14.86
N GLU A 29 -13.19 2.57 -15.57
CA GLU A 29 -12.56 1.28 -15.30
C GLU A 29 -11.86 1.24 -13.94
N LEU A 30 -11.15 2.28 -13.55
CA LEU A 30 -10.54 2.38 -12.22
C LEU A 30 -11.60 2.31 -11.12
N SER A 31 -12.71 3.03 -11.29
CA SER A 31 -13.82 3.00 -10.33
C SER A 31 -14.46 1.61 -10.23
N ALA A 32 -14.59 0.91 -11.34
CA ALA A 32 -15.12 -0.46 -11.36
C ALA A 32 -14.12 -1.47 -10.76
N ALA A 33 -12.83 -1.37 -11.13
CA ALA A 33 -11.77 -2.23 -10.61
C ALA A 33 -11.65 -2.13 -9.08
N LEU A 34 -11.68 -0.91 -8.54
CA LEU A 34 -11.66 -0.68 -7.10
C LEU A 34 -12.80 -1.40 -6.39
N LYS A 35 -14.02 -1.32 -6.93
CA LYS A 35 -15.19 -2.01 -6.37
C LYS A 35 -15.06 -3.53 -6.42
N ILE A 36 -14.52 -4.08 -7.52
CA ILE A 36 -14.30 -5.52 -7.67
C ILE A 36 -13.24 -6.00 -6.67
N ILE A 37 -12.12 -5.30 -6.59
CA ILE A 37 -11.01 -5.68 -5.73
C ILE A 37 -11.36 -5.57 -4.25
N GLU A 38 -12.14 -4.55 -3.87
CA GLU A 38 -12.57 -4.35 -2.48
C GLU A 38 -13.81 -5.16 -2.07
N THR A 39 -14.30 -6.08 -2.89
CA THR A 39 -15.58 -6.76 -2.63
C THR A 39 -15.61 -7.48 -1.30
N GLU A 40 -14.58 -8.24 -0.93
CA GLU A 40 -14.52 -8.90 0.37
C GLU A 40 -14.64 -7.90 1.51
N ARG A 41 -13.86 -6.83 1.46
CA ARG A 41 -13.90 -5.74 2.45
C ARG A 41 -15.29 -5.12 2.55
N ASN A 42 -15.89 -4.80 1.41
CA ASN A 42 -17.19 -4.15 1.37
C ASN A 42 -18.29 -5.06 1.91
N LEU A 43 -18.25 -6.35 1.62
CA LEU A 43 -19.20 -7.33 2.18
C LEU A 43 -19.06 -7.43 3.70
N LYS A 44 -17.85 -7.44 4.25
CA LYS A 44 -17.61 -7.40 5.70
C LYS A 44 -18.20 -6.13 6.33
N LEU A 45 -17.96 -4.97 5.72
CA LEU A 45 -18.48 -3.70 6.21
C LEU A 45 -20.01 -3.67 6.18
N VAL A 46 -20.62 -4.12 5.08
CA VAL A 46 -22.09 -4.23 4.98
C VAL A 46 -22.64 -5.12 6.08
N HIS A 47 -22.03 -6.28 6.32
CA HIS A 47 -22.46 -7.18 7.39
C HIS A 47 -22.37 -6.52 8.77
N ILE A 48 -21.25 -5.85 9.07
CA ILE A 48 -21.05 -5.12 10.33
C ILE A 48 -22.15 -4.07 10.52
N MET A 49 -22.41 -3.25 9.49
CA MET A 49 -23.42 -2.20 9.53
C MET A 49 -24.84 -2.75 9.68
N THR A 50 -25.17 -3.78 8.90
CA THR A 50 -26.52 -4.36 8.90
C THR A 50 -26.86 -5.05 10.23
N ASN A 51 -25.87 -5.63 10.90
CA ASN A 51 -26.04 -6.32 12.17
C ASN A 51 -25.72 -5.44 13.39
N GLY A 52 -25.45 -4.14 13.20
CA GLY A 52 -25.18 -3.20 14.30
C GLY A 52 -23.96 -3.61 15.14
N LEU A 53 -22.95 -4.24 14.51
CA LEU A 53 -21.72 -4.60 15.22
C LEU A 53 -20.88 -3.36 15.46
N GLU A 54 -20.41 -3.16 16.70
CA GLU A 54 -19.61 -2.01 17.10
C GLU A 54 -18.37 -2.42 17.92
N GLY A 55 -17.38 -1.53 17.99
CA GLY A 55 -16.20 -1.66 18.84
C GLY A 55 -15.44 -2.96 18.59
N GLU A 56 -15.16 -3.68 19.66
CA GLU A 56 -14.36 -4.92 19.62
C GLU A 56 -15.03 -6.05 18.79
N LYS A 57 -16.36 -6.14 18.81
CA LYS A 57 -17.10 -7.14 18.02
C LYS A 57 -16.97 -6.89 16.54
N ALA A 58 -17.04 -5.65 16.10
CA ALA A 58 -16.82 -5.27 14.70
C ALA A 58 -15.39 -5.58 14.25
N ASN A 59 -14.41 -5.21 15.07
CA ASN A 59 -12.98 -5.44 14.80
C ASN A 59 -12.67 -6.93 14.70
N LYS A 60 -13.19 -7.74 15.63
CA LYS A 60 -13.02 -9.19 15.63
C LYS A 60 -13.63 -9.81 14.37
N TYR A 61 -14.88 -9.48 14.05
CA TYR A 61 -15.53 -9.96 12.83
C TYR A 61 -14.72 -9.62 11.59
N TYR A 62 -14.26 -8.37 11.47
CA TYR A 62 -13.50 -7.90 10.33
C TYR A 62 -12.17 -8.66 10.15
N ALA A 63 -11.47 -8.91 11.24
CA ALA A 63 -10.16 -9.57 11.23
C ALA A 63 -10.25 -11.07 10.99
N GLU A 64 -11.21 -11.76 11.63
CA GLU A 64 -11.28 -13.22 11.65
C GLU A 64 -12.12 -13.82 10.51
N THR A 65 -13.09 -13.04 9.97
CA THR A 65 -13.96 -13.55 8.90
C THR A 65 -13.27 -13.46 7.55
N LYS A 66 -13.19 -14.61 6.86
CA LYS A 66 -12.84 -14.67 5.43
C LYS A 66 -14.10 -14.89 4.62
N ILE A 67 -14.29 -14.06 3.59
CA ILE A 67 -15.35 -14.24 2.59
C ILE A 67 -14.67 -14.76 1.33
N ASP A 68 -14.99 -16.00 0.96
CA ASP A 68 -14.45 -16.57 -0.28
C ASP A 68 -15.15 -15.96 -1.49
N ILE A 69 -14.43 -15.18 -2.25
CA ILE A 69 -14.89 -14.62 -3.51
C ILE A 69 -14.51 -15.59 -4.63
N PRO A 70 -15.46 -16.12 -5.40
CA PRO A 70 -15.16 -17.03 -6.51
C PRO A 70 -14.24 -16.41 -7.55
N GLN A 71 -13.35 -17.21 -8.16
CA GLN A 71 -12.45 -16.75 -9.22
C GLN A 71 -13.19 -16.05 -10.37
N GLY A 72 -14.35 -16.57 -10.80
CA GLY A 72 -15.16 -15.98 -11.86
C GLY A 72 -15.65 -14.56 -11.60
N TYR A 73 -15.69 -14.13 -10.32
CA TYR A 73 -16.02 -12.76 -9.99
C TYR A 73 -14.93 -11.77 -10.48
N TYR A 74 -13.67 -12.16 -10.38
CA TYR A 74 -12.53 -11.36 -10.80
C TYR A 74 -12.28 -11.41 -12.32
N GLU A 75 -12.87 -12.38 -13.03
CA GLU A 75 -12.70 -12.53 -14.48
C GLU A 75 -13.18 -11.30 -15.27
N SER A 76 -14.12 -10.53 -14.71
CA SER A 76 -14.55 -9.27 -15.29
C SER A 76 -13.43 -8.20 -15.40
N LEU A 77 -12.33 -8.35 -14.66
CA LEU A 77 -11.15 -7.48 -14.79
C LEU A 77 -10.40 -7.71 -16.11
N GLN A 78 -10.59 -8.87 -16.76
CA GLN A 78 -9.96 -9.19 -18.05
C GLN A 78 -10.44 -8.30 -19.19
N ASP A 79 -11.65 -7.75 -19.07
CA ASP A 79 -12.23 -6.85 -20.06
C ASP A 79 -11.76 -5.39 -19.92
N PHE A 80 -10.94 -5.11 -18.90
CA PHE A 80 -10.45 -3.76 -18.62
C PHE A 80 -9.15 -3.50 -19.39
N THR A 81 -9.19 -2.52 -20.29
CA THR A 81 -8.05 -2.19 -21.15
C THR A 81 -7.42 -0.85 -20.82
N TYR A 82 -8.22 0.10 -20.36
CA TYR A 82 -7.76 1.45 -20.06
C TYR A 82 -6.92 1.52 -18.79
N ILE A 83 -7.24 0.75 -17.74
CA ILE A 83 -6.43 0.69 -16.52
C ILE A 83 -5.08 0.04 -16.72
N LEU A 84 -4.93 -0.75 -17.79
CA LEU A 84 -3.68 -1.43 -18.14
C LEU A 84 -2.78 -0.55 -19.02
N SER A 85 -3.30 0.57 -19.52
CA SER A 85 -2.52 1.55 -20.30
C SER A 85 -1.52 2.28 -19.39
N PRO A 86 -0.30 2.55 -19.86
CA PRO A 86 0.64 3.43 -19.15
C PRO A 86 0.06 4.80 -18.80
N LYS A 87 -0.85 5.31 -19.61
CA LYS A 87 -1.52 6.59 -19.38
C LYS A 87 -2.47 6.58 -18.17
N ALA A 88 -2.91 5.42 -17.70
CA ALA A 88 -3.75 5.32 -16.51
C ALA A 88 -3.08 5.90 -15.27
N CYS A 89 -1.74 5.91 -15.18
CA CYS A 89 -1.00 6.48 -14.06
C CYS A 89 -1.22 8.00 -13.89
N TYR A 90 -1.68 8.70 -14.93
CA TYR A 90 -2.04 10.13 -14.82
C TYR A 90 -3.42 10.36 -14.21
N ASN A 91 -4.23 9.32 -14.01
CA ASN A 91 -5.51 9.42 -13.34
C ASN A 91 -5.32 9.47 -11.81
N SER A 92 -5.99 10.41 -11.14
CA SER A 92 -5.89 10.59 -9.68
C SER A 92 -6.34 9.38 -8.85
N ARG A 93 -7.12 8.47 -9.41
CA ARG A 93 -7.56 7.23 -8.75
C ARG A 93 -6.54 6.09 -8.87
N TYR A 94 -5.57 6.21 -9.76
CA TYR A 94 -4.57 5.16 -9.96
C TYR A 94 -3.73 4.88 -8.70
N PRO A 95 -3.25 5.88 -7.96
CA PRO A 95 -2.60 5.65 -6.67
C PRO A 95 -3.49 4.96 -5.64
N ILE A 96 -4.81 5.19 -5.69
CA ILE A 96 -5.78 4.54 -4.78
C ILE A 96 -5.84 3.04 -5.07
N LEU A 97 -5.85 2.64 -6.35
CA LEU A 97 -5.79 1.23 -6.74
C LEU A 97 -4.57 0.52 -6.14
N PHE A 98 -3.40 1.15 -6.21
CA PHE A 98 -2.18 0.60 -5.61
C PHE A 98 -2.26 0.49 -4.09
N ASP A 99 -2.76 1.51 -3.42
CA ASP A 99 -2.87 1.51 -1.96
C ASP A 99 -3.82 0.40 -1.48
N ILE A 100 -4.91 0.18 -2.18
CA ILE A 100 -5.86 -0.89 -1.88
C ILE A 100 -5.23 -2.25 -2.11
N ILE A 101 -4.61 -2.50 -3.27
CA ILE A 101 -3.95 -3.77 -3.56
C ILE A 101 -2.83 -4.04 -2.53
N ARG A 102 -2.10 -3.02 -2.12
CA ARG A 102 -1.08 -3.13 -1.08
C ARG A 102 -1.65 -3.55 0.27
N ARG A 103 -2.81 -3.02 0.67
CA ARG A 103 -3.45 -3.30 1.97
C ARG A 103 -4.08 -4.68 2.03
N ILE A 104 -4.73 -5.12 0.96
CA ILE A 104 -5.39 -6.44 0.92
C ILE A 104 -4.43 -7.58 0.55
N GLY A 105 -3.20 -7.23 0.17
CA GLY A 105 -2.29 -8.14 -0.51
C GLY A 105 -2.64 -8.31 -1.98
N ILE A 106 -1.69 -8.80 -2.77
CA ILE A 106 -1.97 -9.20 -4.14
C ILE A 106 -2.56 -10.61 -4.08
N ASP A 107 -3.90 -10.71 -4.14
CA ASP A 107 -4.56 -11.99 -4.29
C ASP A 107 -4.17 -12.60 -5.64
N ASP A 108 -3.74 -13.86 -5.63
CA ASP A 108 -3.39 -14.61 -6.84
C ASP A 108 -4.56 -14.64 -7.85
N LYS A 109 -5.80 -14.62 -7.38
CA LYS A 109 -7.01 -14.56 -8.21
C LYS A 109 -7.08 -13.26 -9.02
N ILE A 110 -6.76 -12.13 -8.37
CA ILE A 110 -6.74 -10.79 -9.02
C ILE A 110 -5.60 -10.74 -10.03
N LEU A 111 -4.39 -11.16 -9.63
CA LEU A 111 -3.24 -11.21 -10.53
C LEU A 111 -3.50 -12.08 -11.74
N LYS A 112 -4.09 -13.26 -11.55
CA LYS A 112 -4.43 -14.17 -12.64
C LYS A 112 -5.41 -13.53 -13.61
N SER A 113 -6.42 -12.83 -13.12
CA SER A 113 -7.40 -12.13 -13.95
C SER A 113 -6.80 -10.96 -14.73
N LEU A 114 -5.83 -10.24 -14.16
CA LEU A 114 -5.13 -9.14 -14.81
C LEU A 114 -4.01 -9.63 -15.75
N SER A 115 -3.41 -10.80 -15.50
CA SER A 115 -2.23 -11.30 -16.24
C SER A 115 -2.54 -11.83 -17.64
N ASN A 116 -3.80 -12.05 -17.98
CA ASN A 116 -4.21 -12.51 -19.30
C ASN A 116 -4.02 -11.47 -20.42
N HIS A 117 -3.61 -10.23 -20.07
CA HIS A 117 -3.29 -9.17 -21.03
C HIS A 117 -1.80 -8.86 -21.04
N THR A 118 -1.23 -8.69 -22.23
CA THR A 118 0.16 -8.23 -22.39
C THR A 118 0.40 -6.86 -21.74
N ALA A 119 -0.61 -6.00 -21.73
CA ALA A 119 -0.57 -4.70 -21.05
C ALA A 119 -0.58 -4.83 -19.51
N ALA A 120 -1.05 -5.93 -18.93
CA ALA A 120 -1.05 -6.16 -17.49
C ALA A 120 0.37 -6.22 -16.92
N SER A 121 1.38 -6.52 -17.72
CA SER A 121 2.78 -6.51 -17.28
C SER A 121 3.19 -5.14 -16.71
N TYR A 122 2.73 -4.03 -17.31
CA TYR A 122 3.02 -2.68 -16.82
C TYR A 122 2.40 -2.41 -15.46
N LEU A 123 1.12 -2.73 -15.27
CA LEU A 123 0.44 -2.57 -13.98
C LEU A 123 1.10 -3.42 -12.89
N ILE A 124 1.42 -4.68 -13.20
CA ILE A 124 2.06 -5.59 -12.27
C ILE A 124 3.48 -5.11 -11.92
N GLN A 125 4.25 -4.65 -12.89
CA GLN A 125 5.58 -4.08 -12.65
C GLN A 125 5.51 -2.84 -11.77
N ASN A 126 4.56 -1.94 -12.01
CA ASN A 126 4.34 -0.78 -11.16
C ASN A 126 3.96 -1.17 -9.72
N LEU A 127 3.06 -2.14 -9.55
CA LEU A 127 2.68 -2.66 -8.23
C LEU A 127 3.90 -3.18 -7.47
N LYS A 128 4.70 -4.02 -8.11
CA LYS A 128 5.91 -4.59 -7.53
C LYS A 128 6.94 -3.52 -7.19
N ALA A 129 7.19 -2.59 -8.10
CA ALA A 129 8.12 -1.48 -7.88
C ALA A 129 7.68 -0.60 -6.69
N GLN A 130 6.37 -0.34 -6.57
CA GLN A 130 5.85 0.41 -5.42
C GLN A 130 5.96 -0.35 -4.11
N MET A 131 5.72 -1.66 -4.09
CA MET A 131 5.91 -2.48 -2.89
C MET A 131 7.37 -2.45 -2.41
N ILE A 132 8.32 -2.54 -3.35
CA ILE A 132 9.75 -2.39 -3.05
C ILE A 132 10.05 -0.99 -2.51
N GLY A 133 9.49 0.06 -3.13
CA GLY A 133 9.65 1.44 -2.68
C GLY A 133 9.06 1.70 -1.29
N VAL A 134 7.97 1.03 -0.91
CA VAL A 134 7.43 1.09 0.46
C VAL A 134 8.42 0.51 1.46
N SER A 135 8.99 -0.66 1.18
CA SER A 135 10.01 -1.28 2.05
C SER A 135 11.17 -0.33 2.33
N MET A 136 11.68 0.37 1.31
CA MET A 136 12.75 1.35 1.49
C MET A 136 12.32 2.59 2.29
N ARG A 137 11.06 3.04 2.15
CA ARG A 137 10.52 4.12 3.00
C ARG A 137 10.45 3.73 4.48
N ASP A 138 10.25 2.45 4.76
CA ASP A 138 10.28 1.88 6.10
C ASP A 138 11.71 1.58 6.60
N LEU A 139 12.70 2.19 5.94
CA LEU A 139 14.13 2.10 6.25
C LEU A 139 14.73 0.70 6.07
N ASN A 140 14.10 -0.15 5.29
CA ASN A 140 14.63 -1.46 4.93
C ASN A 140 15.39 -1.40 3.60
N PRO A 141 16.70 -1.61 3.57
CA PRO A 141 17.47 -1.70 2.34
C PRO A 141 17.00 -2.88 1.46
N LEU A 142 17.27 -2.77 0.17
CA LEU A 142 16.94 -3.83 -0.77
C LEU A 142 17.70 -5.12 -0.44
N ASN A 143 16.96 -6.21 -0.29
CA ASN A 143 17.53 -7.55 -0.23
C ASN A 143 17.82 -8.10 -1.64
N ASP A 144 18.52 -9.24 -1.71
CA ASP A 144 18.94 -9.80 -2.98
C ASP A 144 17.77 -10.28 -3.85
N LYS A 145 16.67 -10.75 -3.24
CA LYS A 145 15.46 -11.11 -3.96
C LYS A 145 14.83 -9.89 -4.63
N GLN A 146 14.73 -8.77 -3.93
CA GLN A 146 14.20 -7.52 -4.45
C GLN A 146 15.09 -6.95 -5.57
N LYS A 147 16.41 -7.01 -5.43
CA LYS A 147 17.35 -6.61 -6.48
C LYS A 147 17.22 -7.47 -7.73
N ALA A 148 17.10 -8.79 -7.57
CA ALA A 148 16.86 -9.72 -8.67
C ALA A 148 15.53 -9.43 -9.37
N GLU A 149 14.48 -9.14 -8.63
CA GLU A 149 13.17 -8.76 -9.20
C GLU A 149 13.25 -7.44 -9.96
N LEU A 150 13.90 -6.41 -9.41
CA LEU A 150 14.11 -5.12 -10.07
C LEU A 150 14.90 -5.25 -11.37
N SER A 151 15.89 -6.15 -11.43
CA SER A 151 16.69 -6.36 -12.66
C SER A 151 15.88 -6.89 -13.85
N THR A 152 14.69 -7.45 -13.60
CA THR A 152 13.76 -7.90 -14.65
C THR A 152 12.79 -6.81 -15.10
N MET A 153 12.79 -5.64 -14.45
CA MET A 153 11.93 -4.52 -14.77
C MET A 153 12.60 -3.55 -15.76
N PRO A 154 11.85 -2.62 -16.36
CA PRO A 154 12.43 -1.55 -17.15
C PRO A 154 13.52 -0.79 -16.39
N ALA A 155 14.60 -0.42 -17.10
CA ALA A 155 15.79 0.21 -16.49
C ALA A 155 15.46 1.40 -15.58
N ALA A 156 14.47 2.23 -15.96
CA ALA A 156 14.06 3.38 -15.15
C ALA A 156 13.62 3.01 -13.72
N TYR A 157 12.93 1.87 -13.53
CA TYR A 157 12.54 1.41 -12.17
C TYR A 157 13.75 0.90 -11.40
N ASN A 158 14.61 0.13 -12.05
CA ASN A 158 15.82 -0.43 -11.46
C ASN A 158 16.77 0.70 -11.01
N ASP A 159 17.06 1.64 -11.89
CA ASP A 159 17.98 2.75 -11.62
C ASP A 159 17.48 3.64 -10.48
N MET A 160 16.18 3.98 -10.50
CA MET A 160 15.58 4.76 -9.43
C MET A 160 15.62 4.03 -8.09
N ALA A 161 15.27 2.75 -8.05
CA ALA A 161 15.27 1.97 -6.83
C ALA A 161 16.69 1.77 -6.27
N LEU A 162 17.68 1.55 -7.12
CA LEU A 162 19.08 1.44 -6.71
C LEU A 162 19.62 2.77 -6.18
N ALA A 163 19.27 3.90 -6.80
CA ALA A 163 19.64 5.23 -6.31
C ALA A 163 19.05 5.48 -4.91
N MET A 164 17.74 5.22 -4.72
CA MET A 164 17.09 5.33 -3.42
C MET A 164 17.72 4.43 -2.36
N ASN A 165 18.05 3.18 -2.72
CA ASN A 165 18.70 2.24 -1.82
C ASN A 165 20.09 2.71 -1.40
N ASN A 166 20.89 3.23 -2.34
CA ASN A 166 22.21 3.77 -2.04
C ASN A 166 22.14 4.97 -1.10
N ASP A 167 21.16 5.85 -1.28
CA ASP A 167 20.95 6.97 -0.38
C ASP A 167 20.49 6.52 1.01
N LEU A 168 19.62 5.51 1.09
CA LEU A 168 19.21 4.90 2.35
C LEU A 168 20.42 4.30 3.08
N LEU A 169 21.26 3.53 2.39
CA LEU A 169 22.47 2.95 2.98
C LEU A 169 23.43 4.03 3.51
N LYS A 170 23.64 5.12 2.78
CA LYS A 170 24.42 6.28 3.25
C LYS A 170 23.83 6.87 4.53
N GLN A 171 22.49 7.05 4.58
CA GLN A 171 21.82 7.57 5.77
C GLN A 171 21.97 6.63 6.97
N ILE A 172 21.86 5.32 6.75
CA ILE A 172 22.10 4.34 7.80
C ILE A 172 23.52 4.45 8.36
N GLU A 173 24.54 4.56 7.50
CA GLU A 173 25.94 4.71 7.93
C GLU A 173 26.20 6.05 8.67
N ILE A 174 25.56 7.12 8.24
CA ILE A 174 25.60 8.42 8.95
C ILE A 174 24.96 8.27 10.34
N ASN A 175 23.80 7.59 10.41
CA ASN A 175 23.08 7.42 11.67
C ASN A 175 23.84 6.52 12.66
N LYS A 176 24.53 5.48 12.19
CA LYS A 176 25.40 4.64 13.04
C LYS A 176 26.52 5.41 13.73
N LYS A 177 26.97 6.53 13.14
CA LYS A 177 28.03 7.37 13.69
C LYS A 177 27.53 8.42 14.67
N LYS A 178 26.21 8.59 14.81
CA LYS A 178 25.63 9.54 15.76
C LYS A 178 25.86 9.05 17.19
N THR A 179 26.21 9.97 18.06
CA THR A 179 26.43 9.76 19.48
C THR A 179 25.42 10.57 20.31
N GLY A 180 25.42 10.41 21.62
CA GLY A 180 24.51 11.14 22.51
C GLY A 180 23.19 10.40 22.79
N PHE A 181 23.05 9.15 22.35
CA PHE A 181 21.92 8.28 22.69
C PHE A 181 22.39 6.86 22.95
N THR A 182 21.56 6.08 23.64
CA THR A 182 21.77 4.65 23.87
C THR A 182 20.55 3.90 23.34
N VAL A 183 20.78 2.90 22.51
CA VAL A 183 19.73 1.97 22.10
C VAL A 183 19.66 0.85 23.12
N ASN A 184 18.49 0.68 23.73
CA ASN A 184 18.22 -0.41 24.65
C ASN A 184 17.28 -1.40 23.98
N GLU A 185 17.73 -2.63 23.81
CA GLU A 185 16.87 -3.73 23.39
C GLU A 185 16.00 -4.18 24.56
N THR A 186 14.72 -4.37 24.28
CA THR A 186 13.79 -5.03 25.16
C THR A 186 13.79 -6.51 24.78
N GLY A 187 14.12 -7.40 25.72
CA GLY A 187 13.97 -8.84 25.49
C GLY A 187 12.51 -9.23 25.18
N GLU A 188 12.28 -10.51 24.92
CA GLU A 188 10.93 -11.04 24.77
C GLU A 188 10.17 -10.91 26.11
N VAL A 189 9.29 -9.94 26.18
CA VAL A 189 8.42 -9.67 27.34
C VAL A 189 6.98 -9.53 26.88
N SER A 190 6.02 -9.78 27.78
CA SER A 190 4.60 -9.57 27.48
C SER A 190 4.32 -8.09 27.16
N ASN A 191 3.24 -7.80 26.45
CA ASN A 191 2.86 -6.42 26.17
C ASN A 191 2.61 -5.61 27.44
N GLU A 192 2.14 -6.27 28.50
CA GLU A 192 1.84 -5.65 29.80
C GLU A 192 3.14 -5.29 30.55
N ASP A 193 4.18 -6.08 30.40
CA ASP A 193 5.48 -5.90 31.06
C ASP A 193 6.46 -5.05 30.24
N LEU A 194 6.15 -4.75 28.98
CA LEU A 194 7.04 -4.05 28.07
C LEU A 194 7.46 -2.68 28.63
N PHE A 195 6.51 -1.82 28.97
CA PHE A 195 6.81 -0.50 29.49
C PHE A 195 7.48 -0.55 30.87
N PRO A 196 7.02 -1.34 31.85
CA PRO A 196 7.74 -1.55 33.11
C PRO A 196 9.17 -2.03 32.91
N SER A 197 9.44 -2.92 31.95
CA SER A 197 10.78 -3.43 31.68
C SER A 197 11.73 -2.33 31.18
N ILE A 198 11.23 -1.44 30.32
CA ILE A 198 12.00 -0.30 29.79
C ILE A 198 12.38 0.67 30.91
N ILE A 199 11.41 1.13 31.68
CA ILE A 199 11.62 2.16 32.71
C ILE A 199 12.39 1.65 33.93
N SER A 200 12.36 0.34 34.19
CA SER A 200 13.05 -0.26 35.35
C SER A 200 14.55 0.03 35.35
N LYS A 201 15.16 0.23 34.20
CA LYS A 201 16.60 0.55 34.03
C LYS A 201 16.94 1.98 34.50
N PHE A 202 15.96 2.84 34.68
CA PHE A 202 16.14 4.27 34.99
C PHE A 202 15.59 4.65 36.37
N ARG A 203 15.48 3.70 37.31
CA ARG A 203 15.00 3.96 38.65
C ARG A 203 15.82 5.06 39.34
N GLY A 204 15.10 5.98 40.00
CA GLY A 204 15.73 7.12 40.69
C GLY A 204 15.96 8.35 39.78
N HIS A 205 15.64 8.28 38.50
CA HIS A 205 15.73 9.41 37.58
C HIS A 205 14.34 9.93 37.19
N THR A 206 14.25 11.25 36.92
CA THR A 206 13.08 11.82 36.26
C THR A 206 13.15 11.48 34.79
N LEU A 207 12.08 10.89 34.26
CA LEU A 207 12.02 10.46 32.86
C LEU A 207 11.02 11.34 32.09
N LEU A 208 11.44 11.78 30.90
CA LEU A 208 10.53 12.27 29.87
C LEU A 208 10.36 11.13 28.86
N VAL A 209 9.12 10.64 28.72
CA VAL A 209 8.83 9.52 27.81
C VAL A 209 8.06 10.05 26.61
N ASP A 210 8.59 9.82 25.41
CA ASP A 210 7.95 10.14 24.16
C ASP A 210 7.68 8.87 23.35
N PHE A 211 6.41 8.69 22.94
CA PHE A 211 5.99 7.59 22.09
C PHE A 211 5.84 8.07 20.66
N TRP A 212 6.67 7.59 19.78
CA TRP A 212 6.62 7.97 18.38
C TRP A 212 6.81 6.77 17.44
N ALA A 213 6.49 6.99 16.16
CA ALA A 213 6.71 5.99 15.13
C ALA A 213 7.22 6.65 13.84
N THR A 214 7.92 5.89 13.02
CA THR A 214 8.49 6.37 11.75
C THR A 214 7.44 6.91 10.77
N TRP A 215 6.24 6.39 10.83
CA TRP A 215 5.08 6.81 10.03
C TRP A 215 4.26 7.94 10.65
N CYS A 216 4.53 8.32 11.91
CA CYS A 216 3.81 9.38 12.61
C CYS A 216 4.32 10.76 12.16
N GLY A 217 3.63 11.41 11.24
CA GLY A 217 3.98 12.73 10.74
C GLY A 217 4.08 13.81 11.81
N PRO A 218 3.04 14.00 12.68
CA PRO A 218 3.09 14.94 13.79
C PRO A 218 4.26 14.68 14.76
N CYS A 219 4.52 13.41 15.10
CA CYS A 219 5.62 13.04 15.98
C CYS A 219 6.98 13.47 15.40
N ARG A 220 7.19 13.20 14.10
CA ARG A 220 8.43 13.61 13.40
C ARG A 220 8.61 15.12 13.35
N SER A 221 7.52 15.88 13.27
CA SER A 221 7.57 17.34 13.33
C SER A 221 7.90 17.82 14.73
N ALA A 222 7.32 17.24 15.77
CA ALA A 222 7.60 17.56 17.17
C ALA A 222 9.07 17.31 17.53
N ASN A 223 9.64 16.17 17.09
CA ASN A 223 11.04 15.85 17.35
C ASN A 223 12.04 16.87 16.82
N LYS A 224 11.71 17.60 15.75
CA LYS A 224 12.58 18.68 15.24
C LYS A 224 12.69 19.85 16.21
N HIS A 225 11.72 20.03 17.09
CA HIS A 225 11.69 21.11 18.08
C HIS A 225 12.20 20.66 19.46
N ILE A 226 12.12 19.35 19.77
CA ILE A 226 12.54 18.81 21.08
C ILE A 226 14.04 18.48 21.08
N LEU A 227 14.59 17.95 20.00
CA LEU A 227 15.99 17.52 19.93
C LEU A 227 17.05 18.63 20.07
N PRO A 228 16.79 19.92 19.80
CA PRO A 228 17.74 21.00 20.09
C PRO A 228 17.79 21.47 21.54
N MET A 229 16.92 20.95 22.42
CA MET A 229 16.91 21.25 23.87
C MET A 229 17.75 20.26 24.65
#